data_267f7ee4e7ecc99a58244d12494b9470
#
_entry.id   267f7ee4e7ecc99a58244d12494b9470
#
_cell.length_a   1.000
_cell.length_b   1.000
_cell.length_c   1.000
_cell.angle_alpha   90.00
_cell.angle_beta   90.00
_cell.angle_gamma   90.00
#
_symmetry.space_group_name_H-M   'P 1'
#
loop_
_entity.id
_entity.type
_entity.pdbx_description
1 polymer ?
#
loop_
_entity_poly.entity_id
_entity_poly.type
_entity_poly.pdbx_seq_one_letter_code
_entity_poly.pdbx_strand_id
1 'polypeptide(L)'
;ATTKIKPMKSHQYAVGAFYSLKDIADFSVEGYYKTMDNLLEYKDGASFMGASTNWEDKVSMGRGIAYGIEFLAQRSFGNTTGWIGYTWAKSDRIFDRPGNIINNGKRFPAKYDRRHDVNITATHKFSDRIDVSASWVFSSGNAATFAFHEYAAIDSPNYRQPDYSDSNGFHYGGFYPETHSHVESRNNFRYSNYHRLDLGVNFHKMTKRGNQRTWNISVYNVYSRLNPFYVYVWDESTRDPETEQWKTTKTLRQATLFPIIPSVTYTIKF
;
A
#
# COMPACT_ATOMS: atom_id res chain seq x y z
N ALA A 1 -16.58 -14.20 23.54
CA ALA A 1 -16.06 -12.88 23.87
C ALA A 1 -14.65 -13.04 24.43
N THR A 2 -13.68 -12.30 23.94
CA THR A 2 -12.29 -12.37 24.42
C THR A 2 -12.19 -11.56 25.73
N THR A 3 -11.52 -12.12 26.73
CA THR A 3 -11.23 -11.43 28.00
C THR A 3 -9.88 -10.70 27.96
N LYS A 4 -9.01 -11.06 27.03
CA LYS A 4 -7.62 -10.56 26.92
C LYS A 4 -7.53 -9.25 26.11
N ILE A 5 -8.43 -9.04 25.14
CA ILE A 5 -8.37 -7.92 24.21
C ILE A 5 -9.42 -6.88 24.56
N LYS A 6 -8.97 -5.66 24.80
CA LYS A 6 -9.84 -4.50 25.03
C LYS A 6 -10.31 -3.91 23.70
N PRO A 7 -11.53 -3.34 23.63
CA PRO A 7 -11.99 -2.61 22.47
C PRO A 7 -11.04 -1.47 22.11
N MET A 8 -10.78 -1.30 20.80
CA MET A 8 -10.06 -0.13 20.31
C MET A 8 -10.87 1.13 20.58
N LYS A 9 -10.17 2.20 20.98
CA LYS A 9 -10.76 3.53 21.21
C LYS A 9 -9.99 4.57 20.43
N SER A 10 -10.69 5.59 19.96
CA SER A 10 -10.03 6.73 19.34
C SER A 10 -10.74 8.03 19.72
N HIS A 11 -9.94 9.09 19.86
CA HIS A 11 -10.39 10.47 19.99
C HIS A 11 -9.81 11.27 18.85
N GLN A 12 -10.67 12.00 18.14
CA GLN A 12 -10.25 12.85 17.03
C GLN A 12 -10.75 14.28 17.26
N TYR A 13 -9.86 15.19 17.04
CA TYR A 13 -10.14 16.62 17.03
C TYR A 13 -9.88 17.11 15.61
N ALA A 14 -10.82 17.86 15.06
CA ALA A 14 -10.69 18.43 13.72
C ALA A 14 -11.14 19.89 13.75
N VAL A 15 -10.48 20.72 12.99
CA VAL A 15 -10.84 22.12 12.75
C VAL A 15 -10.63 22.41 11.27
N GLY A 16 -11.58 23.11 10.67
CA GLY A 16 -11.53 23.43 9.26
C GLY A 16 -12.16 24.78 8.95
N ALA A 17 -11.87 25.25 7.76
CA ALA A 17 -12.47 26.42 7.15
C ALA A 17 -13.00 26.05 5.76
N PHE A 18 -14.12 26.65 5.43
CA PHE A 18 -14.78 26.49 4.14
C PHE A 18 -14.99 27.89 3.52
N TYR A 19 -14.69 27.99 2.23
CA TYR A 19 -14.89 29.23 1.49
C TYR A 19 -15.45 28.94 0.10
N SER A 20 -16.60 29.54 -0.21
CA SER A 20 -17.24 29.45 -1.51
C SER A 20 -16.98 30.71 -2.31
N LEU A 21 -16.20 30.59 -3.39
CA LEU A 21 -15.96 31.68 -4.32
C LEU A 21 -17.00 31.58 -5.44
N LYS A 22 -17.97 32.48 -5.39
CA LYS A 22 -19.11 32.50 -6.32
C LYS A 22 -18.65 32.37 -7.78
N ASP A 23 -19.30 31.49 -8.52
CA ASP A 23 -19.07 31.22 -9.95
C ASP A 23 -17.63 30.72 -10.31
N ILE A 24 -16.82 30.32 -9.31
CA ILE A 24 -15.47 29.81 -9.53
C ILE A 24 -15.31 28.41 -8.94
N ALA A 25 -15.31 28.27 -7.60
CA ALA A 25 -15.13 26.99 -6.92
C ALA A 25 -15.40 27.11 -5.41
N ASP A 26 -15.60 25.98 -4.76
CA ASP A 26 -15.63 25.81 -3.31
C ASP A 26 -14.29 25.28 -2.83
N PHE A 27 -13.82 25.85 -1.73
CA PHE A 27 -12.54 25.50 -1.10
C PHE A 27 -12.76 25.06 0.32
N SER A 28 -12.07 24.04 0.76
CA SER A 28 -11.98 23.69 2.17
C SER A 28 -10.56 23.35 2.58
N VAL A 29 -10.24 23.64 3.82
CA VAL A 29 -9.04 23.17 4.50
C VAL A 29 -9.44 22.63 5.87
N GLU A 30 -8.96 21.45 6.21
CA GLU A 30 -9.20 20.83 7.50
C GLU A 30 -7.89 20.30 8.07
N GLY A 31 -7.65 20.58 9.36
CA GLY A 31 -6.57 19.98 10.13
C GLY A 31 -7.16 19.04 11.17
N TYR A 32 -6.57 17.87 11.36
CA TYR A 32 -7.01 16.90 12.36
C TYR A 32 -5.86 16.34 13.19
N TYR A 33 -6.19 15.96 14.42
CA TYR A 33 -5.33 15.20 15.32
C TYR A 33 -6.13 14.09 15.97
N LYS A 34 -5.61 12.85 15.86
CA LYS A 34 -6.27 11.63 16.35
C LYS A 34 -5.34 10.83 17.23
N THR A 35 -5.82 10.46 18.41
CA THR A 35 -5.20 9.48 19.30
C THR A 35 -5.95 8.16 19.25
N MET A 36 -5.24 7.07 19.36
CA MET A 36 -5.80 5.73 19.31
C MET A 36 -5.21 4.88 20.42
N ASP A 37 -6.07 4.17 21.14
CA ASP A 37 -5.72 3.24 22.22
C ASP A 37 -6.18 1.82 21.89
N ASN A 38 -5.47 0.84 22.48
CA ASN A 38 -5.73 -0.58 22.31
C ASN A 38 -5.67 -1.02 20.83
N LEU A 39 -4.81 -0.38 20.02
CA LEU A 39 -4.52 -0.84 18.67
C LEU A 39 -3.92 -2.24 18.73
N LEU A 40 -4.35 -3.12 17.84
CA LEU A 40 -3.83 -4.46 17.73
C LEU A 40 -2.78 -4.54 16.63
N GLU A 41 -1.71 -5.26 16.92
CA GLU A 41 -0.68 -5.61 15.96
C GLU A 41 -0.13 -7.00 16.29
N TYR A 42 0.32 -7.74 15.29
CA TYR A 42 0.98 -9.02 15.53
C TYR A 42 2.33 -8.82 16.17
N LYS A 43 2.66 -9.69 17.14
CA LYS A 43 3.99 -9.73 17.76
C LYS A 43 5.07 -9.99 16.72
N ASP A 44 6.27 -9.53 17.02
CA ASP A 44 7.42 -9.83 16.17
C ASP A 44 7.64 -11.36 16.14
N GLY A 45 7.83 -11.93 14.92
CA GLY A 45 7.97 -13.36 14.74
C GLY A 45 6.69 -14.21 14.85
N ALA A 46 5.51 -13.60 15.00
CA ALA A 46 4.26 -14.36 15.08
C ALA A 46 3.97 -15.11 13.77
N SER A 47 3.83 -16.44 13.85
CA SER A 47 3.44 -17.30 12.74
C SER A 47 2.04 -17.88 12.94
N PHE A 48 1.31 -18.06 11.84
CA PHE A 48 -0.01 -18.72 11.81
C PHE A 48 0.06 -20.13 11.25
N MET A 49 1.17 -20.51 10.65
CA MET A 49 1.34 -21.84 10.09
C MET A 49 1.63 -22.86 11.21
N GLY A 50 0.82 -23.91 11.30
CA GLY A 50 1.03 -25.03 12.20
C GLY A 50 0.81 -24.77 13.69
N ALA A 51 0.25 -23.62 14.10
CA ALA A 51 0.12 -23.28 15.50
C ALA A 51 -1.27 -23.57 16.06
N SER A 52 -1.33 -24.43 17.08
CA SER A 52 -2.52 -24.70 17.90
C SER A 52 -2.84 -23.58 18.93
N THR A 53 -2.04 -22.52 18.99
CA THR A 53 -2.18 -21.43 19.96
C THR A 53 -3.27 -20.44 19.56
N ASN A 54 -3.96 -19.93 20.57
CA ASN A 54 -5.02 -18.93 20.41
C ASN A 54 -4.45 -17.67 19.73
N TRP A 55 -5.15 -17.13 18.72
CA TRP A 55 -4.71 -15.94 17.98
C TRP A 55 -4.48 -14.72 18.89
N GLU A 56 -5.21 -14.64 20.02
CA GLU A 56 -5.08 -13.57 21.02
C GLU A 56 -3.67 -13.50 21.64
N ASP A 57 -2.99 -14.63 21.74
CA ASP A 57 -1.64 -14.70 22.30
C ASP A 57 -0.57 -14.21 21.30
N LYS A 58 -0.95 -14.08 20.02
CA LYS A 58 -0.07 -13.64 18.93
C LYS A 58 -0.12 -12.13 18.67
N VAL A 59 -1.02 -11.42 19.33
CA VAL A 59 -1.20 -9.97 19.17
C VAL A 59 -0.75 -9.21 20.42
N SER A 60 -0.36 -7.97 20.19
CA SER A 60 -0.06 -6.98 21.22
C SER A 60 -1.00 -5.80 21.12
N MET A 61 -1.29 -5.15 22.25
CA MET A 61 -2.08 -3.92 22.31
C MET A 61 -1.17 -2.70 22.49
N GLY A 62 -1.32 -1.73 21.62
CA GLY A 62 -0.56 -0.50 21.63
C GLY A 62 -1.39 0.76 21.47
N ARG A 63 -0.70 1.84 21.20
CA ARG A 63 -1.27 3.17 20.97
C ARG A 63 -0.86 3.70 19.61
N GLY A 64 -1.60 4.65 19.11
CA GLY A 64 -1.26 5.34 17.86
C GLY A 64 -1.61 6.80 17.91
N ILE A 65 -0.95 7.55 17.04
CA ILE A 65 -1.32 8.94 16.74
C ILE A 65 -1.40 9.09 15.23
N ALA A 66 -2.36 9.88 14.77
CA ALA A 66 -2.44 10.32 13.39
C ALA A 66 -2.79 11.81 13.35
N TYR A 67 -2.19 12.54 12.43
CA TYR A 67 -2.50 13.94 12.21
C TYR A 67 -2.23 14.32 10.76
N GLY A 68 -2.93 15.34 10.30
CA GLY A 68 -2.80 15.76 8.92
C GLY A 68 -3.53 17.05 8.63
N ILE A 69 -3.33 17.51 7.39
CA ILE A 69 -4.02 18.65 6.81
C ILE A 69 -4.57 18.19 5.46
N GLU A 70 -5.83 18.50 5.21
CA GLU A 70 -6.56 18.17 3.98
C GLU A 70 -7.00 19.46 3.30
N PHE A 71 -6.78 19.53 1.99
CA PHE A 71 -7.22 20.63 1.14
C PHE A 71 -8.12 20.07 0.05
N LEU A 72 -9.24 20.71 -0.19
CA LEU A 72 -10.14 20.40 -1.29
C LEU A 72 -10.50 21.68 -2.03
N ALA A 73 -10.40 21.64 -3.35
CA ALA A 73 -11.00 22.63 -4.25
C ALA A 73 -11.96 21.89 -5.18
N GLN A 74 -13.22 22.29 -5.22
CA GLN A 74 -14.27 21.64 -6.01
C GLN A 74 -15.03 22.66 -6.84
N ARG A 75 -15.28 22.32 -8.10
CA ARG A 75 -16.15 23.05 -9.00
C ARG A 75 -17.25 22.13 -9.50
N SER A 76 -18.51 22.45 -9.21
CA SER A 76 -19.69 21.63 -9.52
C SER A 76 -20.59 22.23 -10.60
N PHE A 77 -20.20 23.33 -11.24
CA PHE A 77 -21.01 24.06 -12.22
C PHE A 77 -20.21 24.43 -13.48
N GLY A 78 -20.93 24.81 -14.53
CA GLY A 78 -20.37 25.16 -15.84
C GLY A 78 -19.97 23.94 -16.66
N ASN A 79 -19.25 24.17 -17.75
CA ASN A 79 -18.84 23.12 -18.68
C ASN A 79 -17.66 22.29 -18.13
N THR A 80 -16.89 22.85 -17.21
CA THR A 80 -15.78 22.14 -16.55
C THR A 80 -16.13 21.95 -15.08
N THR A 81 -16.24 20.70 -14.65
CA THR A 81 -16.51 20.31 -13.27
C THR A 81 -15.41 19.39 -12.77
N GLY A 82 -15.21 19.31 -11.47
CA GLY A 82 -14.20 18.42 -10.91
C GLY A 82 -13.71 18.88 -9.55
N TRP A 83 -12.67 18.21 -9.04
CA TRP A 83 -12.06 18.55 -7.77
C TRP A 83 -10.55 18.27 -7.77
N ILE A 84 -9.87 18.96 -6.90
CA ILE A 84 -8.47 18.74 -6.53
C ILE A 84 -8.45 18.53 -5.02
N GLY A 85 -8.06 17.35 -4.58
CA GLY A 85 -7.84 17.03 -3.17
C GLY A 85 -6.36 16.81 -2.91
N TYR A 86 -5.86 17.34 -1.82
CA TYR A 86 -4.51 17.08 -1.33
C TYR A 86 -4.55 16.83 0.17
N THR A 87 -3.94 15.70 0.58
CA THR A 87 -3.77 15.35 1.98
C THR A 87 -2.28 15.22 2.30
N TRP A 88 -1.84 15.92 3.34
CA TRP A 88 -0.60 15.64 4.03
C TRP A 88 -0.94 15.00 5.37
N ALA A 89 -0.42 13.78 5.62
CA ALA A 89 -0.76 13.04 6.83
C ALA A 89 0.45 12.31 7.41
N LYS A 90 0.38 12.03 8.71
CA LYS A 90 1.30 11.15 9.42
C LYS A 90 0.53 10.26 10.37
N SER A 91 0.88 8.96 10.38
CA SER A 91 0.32 7.99 11.30
C SER A 91 1.41 7.09 11.86
N ASP A 92 1.58 7.15 13.18
CA ASP A 92 2.57 6.37 13.92
C ASP A 92 1.91 5.46 14.95
N ARG A 93 2.61 4.36 15.28
CA ARG A 93 2.23 3.40 16.32
C ARG A 93 3.35 3.24 17.34
N ILE A 94 2.99 2.88 18.57
CA ILE A 94 3.91 2.55 19.65
C ILE A 94 3.34 1.42 20.50
N PHE A 95 4.19 0.43 20.82
CA PHE A 95 3.87 -0.73 21.64
C PHE A 95 4.98 -0.86 22.69
N ASP A 96 4.83 -0.16 23.80
CA ASP A 96 5.85 0.02 24.84
C ASP A 96 5.44 -0.49 26.20
N ARG A 97 4.21 -1.06 26.33
CA ARG A 97 3.68 -1.57 27.60
C ARG A 97 4.22 -2.97 27.88
N PRO A 98 4.52 -3.33 29.16
CA PRO A 98 4.94 -4.67 29.54
C PRO A 98 4.00 -5.75 28.97
N GLY A 99 4.56 -6.80 28.38
CA GLY A 99 3.84 -7.88 27.72
C GLY A 99 3.26 -7.56 26.34
N ASN A 100 3.36 -6.30 25.87
CA ASN A 100 2.87 -5.84 24.59
C ASN A 100 3.95 -5.10 23.78
N ILE A 101 5.23 -5.40 24.00
CA ILE A 101 6.34 -4.72 23.35
C ILE A 101 6.46 -5.21 21.90
N ILE A 102 6.49 -4.27 20.96
CA ILE A 102 6.83 -4.47 19.55
C ILE A 102 7.84 -3.40 19.17
N ASN A 103 8.75 -3.71 18.25
CA ASN A 103 9.77 -2.78 17.76
C ASN A 103 10.63 -2.20 18.90
N ASN A 104 10.97 -3.02 19.89
CA ASN A 104 11.71 -2.61 21.09
C ASN A 104 11.07 -1.43 21.85
N GLY A 105 9.76 -1.28 21.80
CA GLY A 105 9.03 -0.17 22.41
C GLY A 105 9.20 1.17 21.69
N LYS A 106 9.90 1.20 20.56
CA LYS A 106 10.09 2.41 19.76
C LYS A 106 8.91 2.67 18.83
N ARG A 107 8.63 3.94 18.57
CA ARG A 107 7.62 4.39 17.62
C ARG A 107 7.99 3.99 16.20
N PHE A 108 7.01 3.57 15.40
CA PHE A 108 7.17 3.23 13.99
C PHE A 108 5.97 3.70 13.16
N PRO A 109 6.13 3.94 11.85
CA PRO A 109 5.02 4.33 10.97
C PRO A 109 3.96 3.22 10.91
N ALA A 110 2.70 3.60 10.80
CA ALA A 110 1.64 2.64 10.46
C ALA A 110 1.87 2.08 9.04
N LYS A 111 1.45 0.84 8.78
CA LYS A 111 1.60 0.21 7.47
C LYS A 111 1.00 1.05 6.32
N TYR A 112 -0.10 1.74 6.58
CA TYR A 112 -0.79 2.58 5.60
C TYR A 112 -0.47 4.07 5.76
N ASP A 113 0.61 4.42 6.47
CA ASP A 113 1.08 5.80 6.55
C ASP A 113 1.54 6.26 5.18
N ARG A 114 0.81 7.18 4.58
CA ARG A 114 1.15 7.88 3.36
C ARG A 114 1.35 9.35 3.68
N ARG A 115 2.49 9.90 3.27
CA ARG A 115 2.83 11.27 3.60
C ARG A 115 2.07 12.28 2.75
N HIS A 116 1.91 11.98 1.49
CA HIS A 116 1.24 12.81 0.51
C HIS A 116 0.25 11.96 -0.28
N ASP A 117 -0.96 12.47 -0.43
CA ASP A 117 -2.00 11.92 -1.30
C ASP A 117 -2.62 13.06 -2.10
N VAL A 118 -2.69 12.91 -3.42
CA VAL A 118 -3.26 13.90 -4.33
C VAL A 118 -4.27 13.21 -5.23
N ASN A 119 -5.45 13.77 -5.34
CA ASN A 119 -6.51 13.31 -6.22
C ASN A 119 -7.01 14.48 -7.06
N ILE A 120 -6.91 14.38 -8.38
CA ILE A 120 -7.41 15.37 -9.31
C ILE A 120 -8.38 14.67 -10.24
N THR A 121 -9.61 15.14 -10.28
CA THR A 121 -10.61 14.66 -11.24
C THR A 121 -11.25 15.84 -11.92
N ALA A 122 -11.33 15.81 -13.24
CA ALA A 122 -11.97 16.84 -14.03
C ALA A 122 -12.79 16.21 -15.15
N THR A 123 -13.95 16.82 -15.42
CA THR A 123 -14.78 16.51 -16.59
C THR A 123 -15.07 17.82 -17.32
N HIS A 124 -14.84 17.81 -18.63
CA HIS A 124 -15.15 18.95 -19.49
C HIS A 124 -16.19 18.55 -20.53
N LYS A 125 -17.29 19.28 -20.55
CA LYS A 125 -18.38 19.11 -21.52
C LYS A 125 -18.14 20.05 -22.70
N PHE A 126 -17.67 19.50 -23.82
CA PHE A 126 -17.46 20.25 -25.06
C PHE A 126 -18.78 20.57 -25.74
N SER A 127 -19.75 19.68 -25.63
CA SER A 127 -21.10 19.85 -26.17
C SER A 127 -22.05 18.87 -25.46
N ASP A 128 -23.36 18.92 -25.79
CA ASP A 128 -24.35 17.92 -25.34
C ASP A 128 -24.06 16.50 -25.86
N ARG A 129 -23.14 16.37 -26.81
CA ARG A 129 -22.77 15.10 -27.43
C ARG A 129 -21.45 14.54 -26.97
N ILE A 130 -20.55 15.38 -26.45
CA ILE A 130 -19.18 14.96 -26.15
C ILE A 130 -18.77 15.58 -24.82
N ASP A 131 -18.33 14.74 -23.90
CA ASP A 131 -17.58 15.12 -22.72
C ASP A 131 -16.31 14.28 -22.57
N VAL A 132 -15.31 14.85 -21.93
CA VAL A 132 -14.01 14.23 -21.65
C VAL A 132 -13.79 14.28 -20.16
N SER A 133 -13.33 13.18 -19.59
CA SER A 133 -12.95 13.07 -18.18
C SER A 133 -11.49 12.67 -18.02
N ALA A 134 -10.87 13.21 -17.00
CA ALA A 134 -9.51 12.86 -16.59
C ALA A 134 -9.49 12.65 -15.07
N SER A 135 -8.80 11.62 -14.62
CA SER A 135 -8.55 11.39 -13.20
C SER A 135 -7.08 11.07 -12.99
N TRP A 136 -6.41 11.86 -12.16
CA TRP A 136 -5.03 11.63 -11.78
C TRP A 136 -4.93 11.45 -10.27
N VAL A 137 -4.24 10.39 -9.87
CA VAL A 137 -3.98 10.07 -8.48
C VAL A 137 -2.50 9.95 -8.23
N PHE A 138 -2.06 10.44 -7.08
CA PHE A 138 -0.71 10.29 -6.58
C PHE A 138 -0.75 9.97 -5.09
N SER A 139 0.04 8.99 -4.65
CA SER A 139 0.24 8.69 -3.23
C SER A 139 1.70 8.38 -2.96
N SER A 140 2.23 8.86 -1.84
CA SER A 140 3.51 8.39 -1.32
C SER A 140 3.43 6.90 -1.01
N GLY A 141 4.55 6.19 -1.14
CA GLY A 141 4.62 4.76 -0.90
C GLY A 141 4.21 4.36 0.51
N ASN A 142 3.54 3.24 0.63
CA ASN A 142 3.20 2.61 1.91
C ASN A 142 4.46 2.15 2.64
N ALA A 143 4.37 2.08 3.97
CA ALA A 143 5.41 1.50 4.79
C ALA A 143 5.31 -0.04 4.83
N ALA A 144 6.45 -0.72 4.83
CA ALA A 144 6.54 -2.16 4.95
C ALA A 144 7.75 -2.56 5.79
N THR A 145 7.72 -3.77 6.33
CA THR A 145 8.83 -4.33 7.08
C THR A 145 9.66 -5.23 6.18
N PHE A 146 10.95 -4.93 6.05
CA PHE A 146 11.91 -5.78 5.36
C PHE A 146 13.10 -6.09 6.24
N ALA A 147 13.57 -7.33 6.17
CA ALA A 147 14.86 -7.75 6.70
C ALA A 147 15.92 -7.48 5.63
N PHE A 148 16.82 -6.55 5.92
CA PHE A 148 17.93 -6.23 5.01
C PHE A 148 19.21 -7.00 5.35
N HIS A 149 19.26 -7.63 6.51
CA HIS A 149 20.42 -8.39 6.98
C HIS A 149 20.01 -9.79 7.39
N GLU A 150 20.89 -10.74 7.13
CA GLU A 150 20.79 -12.11 7.61
C GLU A 150 22.08 -12.47 8.34
N TYR A 151 21.98 -13.27 9.37
CA TYR A 151 23.11 -13.82 10.09
C TYR A 151 22.92 -15.32 10.33
N ALA A 152 24.02 -16.04 10.42
CA ALA A 152 23.97 -17.47 10.74
C ALA A 152 23.46 -17.66 12.17
N ALA A 153 22.53 -18.59 12.37
CA ALA A 153 22.04 -18.96 13.68
C ALA A 153 23.16 -19.60 14.50
N ILE A 154 23.47 -19.02 15.68
CA ILE A 154 24.53 -19.53 16.57
C ILE A 154 24.01 -20.74 17.34
N ASP A 155 22.74 -20.81 17.59
CA ASP A 155 22.03 -21.79 18.43
C ASP A 155 21.17 -22.77 17.64
N SER A 156 21.27 -22.73 16.31
CA SER A 156 20.62 -23.76 15.50
C SER A 156 21.25 -25.12 15.84
N PRO A 157 20.49 -26.07 16.39
CA PRO A 157 20.99 -27.42 16.52
C PRO A 157 21.48 -27.84 15.15
N ASN A 158 22.73 -28.31 15.08
CA ASN A 158 23.33 -28.83 13.88
C ASN A 158 22.37 -29.85 13.26
N TYR A 159 21.48 -29.41 12.38
CA TYR A 159 20.66 -30.31 11.62
C TYR A 159 21.60 -30.96 10.60
N ARG A 160 22.24 -32.04 11.05
CA ARG A 160 22.85 -32.99 10.13
C ARG A 160 21.70 -33.60 9.36
N GLN A 161 21.48 -33.15 8.15
CA GLN A 161 20.80 -34.04 7.21
C GLN A 161 21.60 -35.35 7.19
N PRO A 162 20.94 -36.51 7.38
CA PRO A 162 21.64 -37.78 7.30
C PRO A 162 22.43 -37.80 6.01
N ASP A 163 23.69 -38.16 6.12
CA ASP A 163 24.59 -38.37 5.00
C ASP A 163 23.94 -39.45 4.10
N TYR A 164 23.31 -39.00 3.04
CA TYR A 164 22.70 -39.92 2.07
C TYR A 164 23.68 -40.04 0.89
N SER A 165 24.32 -41.18 0.78
CA SER A 165 25.10 -41.52 -0.42
C SER A 165 24.20 -42.25 -1.39
N ASP A 166 24.15 -41.82 -2.65
CA ASP A 166 23.52 -42.57 -3.71
C ASP A 166 24.40 -43.77 -4.12
N SER A 167 23.83 -44.65 -4.95
CA SER A 167 24.54 -45.84 -5.48
C SER A 167 25.79 -45.54 -6.31
N ASN A 168 26.05 -44.27 -6.62
CA ASN A 168 27.19 -43.77 -7.39
C ASN A 168 28.26 -43.09 -6.49
N GLY A 169 28.09 -43.14 -5.16
CA GLY A 169 29.02 -42.57 -4.20
C GLY A 169 28.95 -41.05 -4.03
N PHE A 170 27.93 -40.41 -4.57
CA PHE A 170 27.72 -38.98 -4.29
C PHE A 170 27.13 -38.77 -2.90
N HIS A 171 27.83 -38.02 -2.08
CA HIS A 171 27.34 -37.63 -0.76
C HIS A 171 26.41 -36.42 -0.87
N TYR A 172 25.14 -36.63 -0.53
CA TYR A 172 24.15 -35.56 -0.36
C TYR A 172 24.02 -35.25 1.14
N GLY A 173 24.93 -34.54 1.66
CA GLY A 173 24.92 -34.07 3.02
C GLY A 173 25.74 -32.81 3.11
N GLY A 174 25.13 -31.71 3.48
CA GLY A 174 25.78 -30.43 3.64
C GLY A 174 25.42 -29.81 4.99
N PHE A 175 26.36 -29.14 5.57
CA PHE A 175 26.10 -28.26 6.68
C PHE A 175 25.44 -27.00 6.10
N TYR A 176 24.13 -26.88 6.21
CA TYR A 176 23.42 -25.65 5.87
C TYR A 176 23.19 -24.88 7.16
N PRO A 177 23.97 -23.82 7.43
CA PRO A 177 23.71 -22.99 8.58
C PRO A 177 22.32 -22.38 8.40
N GLU A 178 21.46 -22.56 9.40
CA GLU A 178 20.18 -21.86 9.44
C GLU A 178 20.48 -20.36 9.53
N THR A 179 19.84 -19.57 8.69
CA THR A 179 20.02 -18.12 8.70
C THR A 179 18.78 -17.45 9.28
N HIS A 180 19.00 -16.49 10.16
CA HIS A 180 17.96 -15.65 10.70
C HIS A 180 17.96 -14.29 10.02
N SER A 181 16.78 -13.88 9.56
CA SER A 181 16.59 -12.55 9.00
C SER A 181 16.48 -11.50 10.09
N HIS A 182 17.29 -10.46 10.04
CA HIS A 182 17.29 -9.35 10.99
C HIS A 182 16.43 -8.20 10.49
N VAL A 183 15.44 -7.81 11.28
CA VAL A 183 14.60 -6.63 11.07
C VAL A 183 15.01 -5.56 12.07
N GLU A 184 15.63 -4.49 11.60
CA GLU A 184 16.09 -3.39 12.44
C GLU A 184 14.94 -2.63 13.10
N SER A 185 13.88 -2.36 12.34
CA SER A 185 12.66 -1.74 12.86
C SER A 185 11.43 -2.10 12.03
N ARG A 186 10.26 -2.02 12.64
CA ARG A 186 8.99 -2.21 11.95
C ARG A 186 8.74 -1.10 10.94
N ASN A 187 8.21 -1.50 9.77
CA ASN A 187 7.85 -0.58 8.69
C ASN A 187 9.01 0.35 8.28
N ASN A 188 10.22 -0.25 8.24
CA ASN A 188 11.49 0.42 7.95
C ASN A 188 11.73 0.74 6.47
N PHE A 189 10.85 0.29 5.60
CA PHE A 189 10.95 0.49 4.16
C PHE A 189 9.71 1.22 3.62
N ARG A 190 9.91 2.03 2.57
CA ARG A 190 8.81 2.67 1.83
C ARG A 190 8.79 2.19 0.39
N TYR A 191 7.61 1.78 -0.07
CA TYR A 191 7.39 1.48 -1.48
C TYR A 191 7.61 2.72 -2.34
N SER A 192 7.88 2.52 -3.62
CA SER A 192 7.89 3.61 -4.59
C SER A 192 6.50 4.31 -4.64
N ASN A 193 6.50 5.59 -5.01
CA ASN A 193 5.27 6.36 -5.10
C ASN A 193 4.34 5.76 -6.14
N TYR A 194 3.06 5.71 -5.78
CA TYR A 194 1.97 5.33 -6.68
C TYR A 194 1.46 6.54 -7.41
N HIS A 195 1.34 6.49 -8.73
CA HIS A 195 0.57 7.48 -9.49
C HIS A 195 0.01 6.90 -10.77
N ARG A 196 -1.12 7.46 -11.22
CA ARG A 196 -1.86 6.98 -12.38
C ARG A 196 -2.69 8.09 -12.99
N LEU A 197 -2.78 8.12 -14.31
CA LEU A 197 -3.70 8.95 -15.07
C LEU A 197 -4.68 8.06 -15.82
N ASP A 198 -5.96 8.32 -15.65
CA ASP A 198 -7.05 7.70 -16.38
C ASP A 198 -7.73 8.76 -17.24
N LEU A 199 -8.03 8.44 -18.48
CA LEU A 199 -8.75 9.33 -19.41
C LEU A 199 -9.99 8.62 -19.93
N GLY A 200 -11.04 9.38 -20.17
CA GLY A 200 -12.27 8.87 -20.75
C GLY A 200 -12.96 9.91 -21.64
N VAL A 201 -13.62 9.44 -22.69
CA VAL A 201 -14.44 10.25 -23.60
C VAL A 201 -15.80 9.60 -23.70
N ASN A 202 -16.86 10.39 -23.53
CA ASN A 202 -18.23 9.97 -23.74
C ASN A 202 -18.79 10.61 -25.00
N PHE A 203 -19.46 9.79 -25.83
CA PHE A 203 -20.21 10.21 -27.00
C PHE A 203 -21.69 9.94 -26.74
N HIS A 204 -22.48 10.99 -26.61
CA HIS A 204 -23.90 10.93 -26.32
C HIS A 204 -24.75 11.13 -27.60
N LYS A 205 -25.81 10.35 -27.73
CA LYS A 205 -26.79 10.48 -28.82
C LYS A 205 -28.18 10.24 -28.28
N MET A 206 -29.07 11.23 -28.48
CA MET A 206 -30.49 11.06 -28.25
C MET A 206 -31.15 10.39 -29.48
N THR A 207 -31.95 9.39 -29.19
CA THR A 207 -32.75 8.73 -30.24
C THR A 207 -34.06 9.46 -30.47
N LYS A 208 -34.70 9.24 -31.61
CA LYS A 208 -36.05 9.82 -31.90
C LYS A 208 -37.13 9.41 -30.89
N ARG A 209 -36.93 8.32 -30.14
CA ARG A 209 -37.83 7.82 -29.10
C ARG A 209 -37.49 8.36 -27.70
N GLY A 210 -36.58 9.31 -27.58
CA GLY A 210 -36.19 9.92 -26.30
C GLY A 210 -35.12 9.15 -25.51
N ASN A 211 -34.69 7.99 -25.97
CA ASN A 211 -33.64 7.21 -25.26
C ASN A 211 -32.25 7.82 -25.48
N GLN A 212 -31.47 7.92 -24.43
CA GLN A 212 -30.09 8.35 -24.51
C GLN A 212 -29.16 7.14 -24.69
N ARG A 213 -28.32 7.20 -25.72
CA ARG A 213 -27.25 6.24 -25.98
C ARG A 213 -25.90 6.90 -25.71
N THR A 214 -25.05 6.20 -25.02
CA THR A 214 -23.69 6.70 -24.70
C THR A 214 -22.64 5.63 -25.02
N TRP A 215 -21.65 5.98 -25.83
CA TRP A 215 -20.42 5.26 -25.97
C TRP A 215 -19.38 5.90 -25.06
N ASN A 216 -18.80 5.13 -24.17
CA ASN A 216 -17.64 5.52 -23.39
C ASN A 216 -16.41 4.79 -23.91
N ILE A 217 -15.36 5.53 -24.24
CA ILE A 217 -14.03 5.00 -24.55
C ILE A 217 -13.12 5.55 -23.49
N SER A 218 -12.46 4.65 -22.74
CA SER A 218 -11.60 5.05 -21.64
C SER A 218 -10.30 4.25 -21.60
N VAL A 219 -9.30 4.84 -21.00
CA VAL A 219 -7.97 4.22 -20.81
C VAL A 219 -7.59 4.40 -19.36
N TYR A 220 -7.44 3.29 -18.66
CA TYR A 220 -6.86 3.24 -17.33
C TYR A 220 -5.34 3.24 -17.44
N ASN A 221 -4.66 4.03 -16.60
CA ASN A 221 -3.21 4.11 -16.52
C ASN A 221 -2.56 4.46 -17.88
N VAL A 222 -2.93 5.61 -18.44
CA VAL A 222 -2.57 6.06 -19.80
C VAL A 222 -1.09 5.99 -20.11
N TYR A 223 -0.22 6.33 -19.14
CA TYR A 223 1.22 6.28 -19.31
C TYR A 223 1.86 4.96 -18.83
N SER A 224 1.01 3.92 -18.60
CA SER A 224 1.47 2.55 -18.24
C SER A 224 2.45 2.50 -17.07
N ARG A 225 2.23 3.32 -16.03
CA ARG A 225 3.06 3.28 -14.82
C ARG A 225 2.97 1.92 -14.16
N LEU A 226 4.11 1.29 -13.96
CA LEU A 226 4.22 0.04 -13.22
C LEU A 226 4.20 0.34 -11.72
N ASN A 227 3.00 0.53 -11.17
CA ASN A 227 2.80 0.84 -9.76
C ASN A 227 3.07 -0.38 -8.87
N PRO A 228 3.66 -0.21 -7.68
CA PRO A 228 3.96 -1.31 -6.79
C PRO A 228 2.68 -1.94 -6.24
N PHE A 229 2.53 -3.25 -6.43
CA PHE A 229 1.54 -4.06 -5.73
C PHE A 229 2.13 -4.66 -4.46
N TYR A 230 3.27 -5.36 -4.60
CA TYR A 230 4.11 -5.76 -3.48
C TYR A 230 5.58 -5.79 -3.90
N VAL A 231 6.45 -5.77 -2.91
CA VAL A 231 7.91 -5.84 -3.09
C VAL A 231 8.40 -7.08 -2.36
N TYR A 232 9.36 -7.77 -2.95
CA TYR A 232 9.93 -9.00 -2.40
C TYR A 232 11.43 -9.09 -2.69
N VAL A 233 12.13 -9.83 -1.86
CA VAL A 233 13.54 -10.15 -2.07
C VAL A 233 13.63 -11.34 -3.00
N TRP A 234 14.49 -11.25 -3.98
CA TRP A 234 14.78 -12.28 -4.96
C TRP A 234 16.26 -12.62 -4.95
N ASP A 235 16.59 -13.90 -4.86
CA ASP A 235 17.96 -14.38 -4.96
C ASP A 235 18.31 -14.59 -6.44
N GLU A 236 19.20 -13.76 -6.96
CA GLU A 236 19.69 -13.82 -8.33
C GLU A 236 21.06 -14.48 -8.33
N SER A 237 21.14 -15.69 -8.86
CA SER A 237 22.39 -16.43 -8.99
C SER A 237 22.96 -16.24 -10.38
N THR A 238 24.15 -15.63 -10.45
CA THR A 238 24.90 -15.44 -11.69
C THR A 238 26.22 -16.19 -11.60
N ARG A 239 26.62 -16.82 -12.71
CA ARG A 239 27.94 -17.45 -12.79
C ARG A 239 28.94 -16.38 -13.20
N ASP A 240 29.98 -16.22 -12.41
CA ASP A 240 31.11 -15.33 -12.74
C ASP A 240 31.85 -15.91 -13.94
N PRO A 241 31.99 -15.19 -15.07
CA PRO A 241 32.65 -15.71 -16.28
C PRO A 241 34.15 -15.94 -16.13
N GLU A 242 34.82 -15.29 -15.19
CA GLU A 242 36.28 -15.42 -14.98
C GLU A 242 36.61 -16.52 -13.97
N THR A 243 35.84 -16.60 -12.88
CA THR A 243 36.12 -17.56 -11.79
C THR A 243 35.28 -18.82 -11.89
N GLU A 244 34.29 -18.85 -12.79
CA GLU A 244 33.29 -19.93 -12.94
C GLU A 244 32.46 -20.22 -11.68
N GLN A 245 32.61 -19.41 -10.63
CA GLN A 245 31.88 -19.55 -9.38
C GLN A 245 30.46 -18.95 -9.47
N TRP A 246 29.52 -19.57 -8.79
CA TRP A 246 28.18 -19.02 -8.63
C TRP A 246 28.20 -17.93 -7.53
N LYS A 247 27.73 -16.74 -7.90
CA LYS A 247 27.51 -15.64 -6.99
C LYS A 247 26.01 -15.39 -6.85
N THR A 248 25.49 -15.53 -5.64
CA THR A 248 24.09 -15.17 -5.34
C THR A 248 24.05 -13.75 -4.78
N THR A 249 23.23 -12.92 -5.42
CA THR A 249 22.99 -11.53 -5.03
C THR A 249 21.51 -11.37 -4.71
N LYS A 250 21.21 -10.80 -3.53
CA LYS A 250 19.82 -10.48 -3.15
C LYS A 250 19.42 -9.16 -3.81
N THR A 251 18.37 -9.21 -4.60
CA THR A 251 17.80 -8.04 -5.28
C THR A 251 16.38 -7.77 -4.78
N LEU A 252 16.03 -6.50 -4.62
CA LEU A 252 14.68 -6.11 -4.28
C LEU A 252 13.86 -5.95 -5.58
N ARG A 253 12.84 -6.79 -5.76
CA ARG A 253 11.97 -6.76 -6.93
C ARG A 253 10.57 -6.30 -6.57
N GLN A 254 9.91 -5.67 -7.52
CA GLN A 254 8.56 -5.16 -7.40
C GLN A 254 7.62 -5.92 -8.34
N ALA A 255 6.54 -6.48 -7.80
CA ALA A 255 5.44 -6.97 -8.60
C ALA A 255 4.44 -5.85 -8.90
N THR A 256 3.93 -5.81 -10.11
CA THR A 256 2.95 -4.83 -10.60
C THR A 256 1.78 -5.56 -11.25
N LEU A 257 0.56 -5.03 -11.13
CA LEU A 257 -0.64 -5.73 -11.63
C LEU A 257 -1.23 -5.12 -12.89
N PHE A 258 -1.40 -3.81 -12.93
CA PHE A 258 -2.23 -3.15 -13.95
C PHE A 258 -1.43 -2.16 -14.77
N PRO A 259 -0.96 -2.58 -15.97
CA PRO A 259 -0.41 -1.66 -16.98
C PRO A 259 -1.54 -0.82 -17.59
N ILE A 260 -1.33 -0.29 -18.77
CA ILE A 260 -2.38 0.39 -19.54
C ILE A 260 -3.53 -0.58 -19.88
N ILE A 261 -4.77 -0.18 -19.60
CA ILE A 261 -5.97 -0.99 -19.89
C ILE A 261 -6.99 -0.12 -20.63
N PRO A 262 -7.19 -0.32 -21.94
CA PRO A 262 -8.30 0.30 -22.67
C PRO A 262 -9.63 -0.36 -22.35
N SER A 263 -10.70 0.40 -22.36
CA SER A 263 -12.07 -0.07 -22.11
C SER A 263 -13.06 0.65 -23.01
N VAL A 264 -14.08 -0.07 -23.47
CA VAL A 264 -15.20 0.47 -24.23
C VAL A 264 -16.51 0.01 -23.59
N THR A 265 -17.40 0.96 -23.32
CA THR A 265 -18.70 0.68 -22.72
C THR A 265 -19.81 1.33 -23.54
N TYR A 266 -20.89 0.61 -23.77
CA TYR A 266 -22.09 1.12 -24.39
C TYR A 266 -23.29 1.08 -23.43
N THR A 267 -23.92 2.22 -23.23
CA THR A 267 -25.06 2.37 -22.30
C THR A 267 -26.26 2.92 -23.01
N ILE A 268 -27.44 2.37 -22.74
CA ILE A 268 -28.74 2.89 -23.16
C ILE A 268 -29.56 3.22 -21.92
N LYS A 269 -30.07 4.45 -21.85
CA LYS A 269 -31.08 4.87 -20.86
C LYS A 269 -32.42 5.02 -21.59
N PHE A 270 -33.41 4.31 -21.09
CA PHE A 270 -34.77 4.31 -21.59
C PHE A 270 -35.60 5.37 -20.90
#